data_ce73b3aa44dd431b8b6e9547d40ed9b8
#
_entry.id   ce73b3aa44dd431b8b6e9547d40ed9b8
#
_cell.length_a   1.000
_cell.length_b   1.000
_cell.length_c   1.000
_cell.angle_alpha   90.00
_cell.angle_beta   90.00
_cell.angle_gamma   90.00
#
_symmetry.space_group_name_H-M   'P 1'
#
loop_
_entity.id
_entity.type
_entity.pdbx_description
1 polymer ?
#
loop_
_entity_poly.entity_id
_entity_poly.type
_entity_poly.pdbx_seq_one_letter_code
_entity_poly.pdbx_strand_id
1 'polypeptide(L)'
;YRSPEVILGIYYNETSDIWSLACIIFELVTGEYLFPIMSSPTYSKNDQHLSKFIEVCGKMPKNFVGRGEYSKKYFDENGKLKRISNIKHVSLKNLLVLRYHLKENEARSLTEFLMPMLEYYPEKRISARELLNHPWLNIVPNGDGKLSELEAFKTDILDKYLYDEEEEFKFYD
;
A
#
# COMPACT_ATOMS: atom_id res chain seq x y z
N TYR A 1 -1.49 2.93 -7.05
CA TYR A 1 -1.06 1.92 -6.03
C TYR A 1 -0.37 0.70 -6.63
N ARG A 2 0.40 0.90 -7.72
CA ARG A 2 1.11 -0.17 -8.43
C ARG A 2 2.24 -0.72 -7.56
N SER A 3 2.32 -2.05 -7.46
CA SER A 3 3.35 -2.75 -6.68
C SER A 3 4.75 -2.69 -7.35
N PRO A 4 5.84 -2.89 -6.59
CA PRO A 4 7.20 -2.77 -7.12
C PRO A 4 7.52 -3.80 -8.21
N GLU A 5 7.03 -5.04 -8.09
CA GLU A 5 7.22 -6.08 -9.10
C GLU A 5 6.61 -5.69 -10.46
N VAL A 6 5.44 -5.05 -10.45
CA VAL A 6 4.79 -4.56 -11.69
C VAL A 6 5.59 -3.42 -12.33
N ILE A 7 6.19 -2.52 -11.53
CA ILE A 7 7.02 -1.43 -12.03
C ILE A 7 8.31 -1.96 -12.64
N LEU A 8 8.89 -2.99 -12.02
CA LEU A 8 10.18 -3.54 -12.44
C LEU A 8 10.07 -4.60 -13.55
N GLY A 9 8.86 -5.04 -13.90
CA GLY A 9 8.66 -6.12 -14.87
C GLY A 9 9.09 -7.48 -14.30
N ILE A 10 8.84 -7.72 -13.02
CA ILE A 10 8.97 -9.02 -12.36
C ILE A 10 7.64 -9.76 -12.51
N TYR A 11 7.67 -11.08 -12.55
CA TYR A 11 6.44 -11.88 -12.50
C TYR A 11 5.61 -11.50 -11.27
N TYR A 12 4.33 -11.24 -11.47
CA TYR A 12 3.39 -10.84 -10.43
C TYR A 12 2.20 -11.83 -10.37
N ASN A 13 1.55 -11.86 -9.23
CA ASN A 13 0.37 -12.67 -8.96
C ASN A 13 -0.67 -11.81 -8.21
N GLU A 14 -1.71 -12.45 -7.68
CA GLU A 14 -2.80 -11.82 -6.94
C GLU A 14 -2.34 -11.01 -5.70
N THR A 15 -1.15 -11.28 -5.18
CA THR A 15 -0.62 -10.51 -4.04
C THR A 15 -0.25 -9.07 -4.41
N SER A 16 -0.21 -8.72 -5.70
CA SER A 16 -0.12 -7.32 -6.15
C SER A 16 -1.29 -6.48 -5.67
N ASP A 17 -2.48 -7.09 -5.56
CA ASP A 17 -3.68 -6.43 -5.04
C ASP A 17 -3.59 -6.21 -3.53
N ILE A 18 -2.88 -7.09 -2.81
CA ILE A 18 -2.59 -6.91 -1.37
C ILE A 18 -1.71 -5.69 -1.14
N TRP A 19 -0.72 -5.43 -2.00
CA TRP A 19 0.06 -4.19 -1.96
C TRP A 19 -0.84 -2.96 -2.16
N SER A 20 -1.71 -3.01 -3.16
CA SER A 20 -2.66 -1.92 -3.45
C SER A 20 -3.61 -1.69 -2.28
N LEU A 21 -4.11 -2.77 -1.66
CA LEU A 21 -4.98 -2.71 -0.48
C LEU A 21 -4.28 -2.04 0.70
N ALA A 22 -3.00 -2.33 0.95
CA ALA A 22 -2.24 -1.65 2.00
C ALA A 22 -2.20 -0.13 1.79
N CYS A 23 -2.01 0.31 0.55
CA CYS A 23 -2.01 1.72 0.19
C CYS A 23 -3.39 2.36 0.43
N ILE A 24 -4.48 1.67 0.07
CA ILE A 24 -5.87 2.12 0.28
C ILE A 24 -6.18 2.24 1.78
N ILE A 25 -5.81 1.24 2.58
CA ILE A 25 -6.05 1.26 4.03
C ILE A 25 -5.30 2.43 4.68
N PHE A 26 -4.05 2.65 4.29
CA PHE A 26 -3.29 3.81 4.77
C PHE A 26 -4.00 5.13 4.41
N GLU A 27 -4.46 5.27 3.17
CA GLU A 27 -5.19 6.47 2.71
C GLU A 27 -6.51 6.67 3.47
N LEU A 28 -7.27 5.60 3.72
CA LEU A 28 -8.50 5.67 4.51
C LEU A 28 -8.26 6.13 5.96
N VAL A 29 -7.14 5.72 6.56
CA VAL A 29 -6.81 6.09 7.95
C VAL A 29 -6.23 7.49 8.06
N THR A 30 -5.43 7.92 7.07
CA THR A 30 -4.66 9.18 7.17
C THR A 30 -5.21 10.31 6.30
N GLY A 31 -6.05 10.01 5.32
CA GLY A 31 -6.51 10.97 4.31
C GLY A 31 -5.48 11.31 3.24
N GLU A 32 -4.30 10.69 3.23
CA GLU A 32 -3.22 10.96 2.29
C GLU A 32 -2.65 9.68 1.66
N TYR A 33 -2.08 9.81 0.47
CA TYR A 33 -1.41 8.69 -0.20
C TYR A 33 -0.17 8.23 0.57
N LEU A 34 -0.02 6.91 0.75
CA LEU A 34 1.19 6.33 1.36
C LEU A 34 2.44 6.65 0.53
N PHE A 35 2.33 6.61 -0.78
CA PHE A 35 3.42 6.88 -1.73
C PHE A 35 3.04 8.04 -2.65
N PRO A 36 3.02 9.30 -2.14
CA PRO A 36 2.64 10.45 -2.95
C PRO A 36 3.66 10.72 -4.05
N ILE A 37 3.16 10.96 -5.28
CA ILE A 37 3.97 11.30 -6.43
C ILE A 37 3.66 12.74 -6.84
N MET A 38 4.71 13.49 -7.11
CA MET A 38 4.60 14.84 -7.60
C MET A 38 4.93 14.89 -9.10
N SER A 39 4.35 15.86 -9.81
CA SER A 39 4.80 16.16 -11.16
C SER A 39 6.25 16.63 -11.12
N SER A 40 7.11 16.02 -11.92
CA SER A 40 8.54 16.37 -11.98
C SER A 40 9.03 16.33 -13.43
N PRO A 41 9.75 17.35 -13.88
CA PRO A 41 10.40 17.34 -15.18
C PRO A 41 11.63 16.41 -15.21
N THR A 42 12.18 16.08 -14.05
CA THR A 42 13.46 15.35 -13.92
C THR A 42 13.27 13.86 -13.71
N TYR A 43 12.20 13.46 -13.00
CA TYR A 43 11.99 12.07 -12.58
C TYR A 43 10.68 11.52 -13.14
N SER A 44 10.72 10.29 -13.67
CA SER A 44 9.50 9.61 -14.06
C SER A 44 8.65 9.25 -12.82
N LYS A 45 7.35 9.02 -13.02
CA LYS A 45 6.46 8.54 -11.95
C LYS A 45 6.99 7.25 -11.31
N ASN A 46 7.58 6.35 -12.11
CA ASN A 46 8.15 5.10 -11.61
C ASN A 46 9.43 5.33 -10.78
N ASP A 47 10.31 6.27 -11.16
CA ASP A 47 11.47 6.64 -10.34
C ASP A 47 11.03 7.12 -8.95
N GLN A 48 9.98 7.96 -8.92
CA GLN A 48 9.45 8.49 -7.68
C GLN A 48 8.79 7.39 -6.83
N HIS A 49 7.98 6.50 -7.43
CA HIS A 49 7.39 5.38 -6.72
C HIS A 49 8.46 4.51 -6.06
N LEU A 50 9.48 4.09 -6.83
CA LEU A 50 10.56 3.27 -6.31
C LEU A 50 11.32 3.95 -5.17
N SER A 51 11.53 5.28 -5.25
CA SER A 51 12.15 6.04 -4.16
C SER A 51 11.26 6.08 -2.91
N LYS A 52 9.95 6.25 -3.07
CA LYS A 52 9.00 6.25 -1.95
C LYS A 52 8.85 4.87 -1.29
N PHE A 53 8.91 3.81 -2.08
CA PHE A 53 8.95 2.46 -1.52
C PHE A 53 10.19 2.26 -0.64
N ILE A 54 11.37 2.69 -1.12
CA ILE A 54 12.60 2.60 -0.33
C ILE A 54 12.54 3.50 0.92
N GLU A 55 11.92 4.66 0.83
CA GLU A 55 11.75 5.58 1.96
C GLU A 55 10.94 4.92 3.10
N VAL A 56 9.85 4.23 2.79
CA VAL A 56 8.95 3.65 3.80
C VAL A 56 9.28 2.20 4.14
N CYS A 57 9.48 1.36 3.12
CA CYS A 57 9.68 -0.09 3.30
C CYS A 57 11.16 -0.47 3.48
N GLY A 58 12.07 0.51 3.35
CA GLY A 58 13.50 0.27 3.45
C GLY A 58 14.14 -0.18 2.13
N LYS A 59 15.43 -0.50 2.19
CA LYS A 59 16.22 -0.82 1.00
C LYS A 59 15.66 -2.03 0.25
N MET A 60 15.45 -1.86 -1.04
CA MET A 60 15.02 -2.95 -1.92
C MET A 60 16.14 -3.98 -2.09
N PRO A 61 15.87 -5.28 -1.87
CA PRO A 61 16.90 -6.32 -1.96
C PRO A 61 17.48 -6.45 -3.37
N LYS A 62 18.80 -6.58 -3.50
CA LYS A 62 19.46 -6.73 -4.83
C LYS A 62 18.91 -7.92 -5.62
N ASN A 63 18.68 -9.05 -4.95
CA ASN A 63 18.13 -10.24 -5.58
C ASN A 63 16.71 -10.05 -6.11
N PHE A 64 15.90 -9.22 -5.44
CA PHE A 64 14.58 -8.82 -5.93
C PHE A 64 14.73 -7.93 -7.17
N VAL A 65 15.50 -6.84 -7.05
CA VAL A 65 15.75 -5.93 -8.17
C VAL A 65 16.30 -6.67 -9.39
N GLY A 66 17.21 -7.62 -9.19
CA GLY A 66 17.84 -8.39 -10.28
C GLY A 66 16.89 -9.27 -11.10
N ARG A 67 15.66 -9.53 -10.62
CA ARG A 67 14.65 -10.32 -11.32
C ARG A 67 13.91 -9.53 -12.41
N GLY A 68 13.92 -8.20 -12.34
CA GLY A 68 13.04 -7.36 -13.16
C GLY A 68 13.63 -7.03 -14.52
N GLU A 69 12.84 -7.20 -15.56
CA GLU A 69 13.17 -6.83 -16.95
C GLU A 69 13.57 -5.35 -17.06
N TYR A 70 12.84 -4.47 -16.32
CA TYR A 70 13.06 -3.03 -16.37
C TYR A 70 14.01 -2.51 -15.28
N SER A 71 14.58 -3.39 -14.46
CA SER A 71 15.41 -3.00 -13.31
C SER A 71 16.61 -2.15 -13.71
N LYS A 72 17.30 -2.50 -14.79
CA LYS A 72 18.44 -1.75 -15.31
C LYS A 72 18.13 -0.31 -15.71
N LYS A 73 16.86 0.01 -15.96
CA LYS A 73 16.40 1.37 -16.25
C LYS A 73 16.45 2.26 -15.01
N TYR A 74 16.21 1.69 -13.83
CA TYR A 74 16.04 2.43 -12.59
C TYR A 74 17.22 2.26 -11.62
N PHE A 75 17.84 1.09 -11.58
CA PHE A 75 18.88 0.73 -10.61
C PHE A 75 20.24 0.55 -11.27
N ASP A 76 21.30 0.88 -10.51
CA ASP A 76 22.69 0.58 -10.84
C ASP A 76 23.07 -0.85 -10.40
N GLU A 77 24.31 -1.25 -10.67
CA GLU A 77 24.86 -2.58 -10.32
C GLU A 77 24.91 -2.82 -8.80
N ASN A 78 24.88 -1.74 -8.00
CA ASN A 78 24.88 -1.81 -6.54
C ASN A 78 23.46 -1.89 -5.97
N GLY A 79 22.41 -1.86 -6.81
CA GLY A 79 21.02 -1.83 -6.41
C GLY A 79 20.61 -0.49 -5.81
N LYS A 80 21.24 0.61 -6.23
CA LYS A 80 20.85 1.98 -5.89
C LYS A 80 20.09 2.58 -7.06
N LEU A 81 19.10 3.44 -6.76
CA LEU A 81 18.42 4.21 -7.81
C LEU A 81 19.41 5.13 -8.53
N LYS A 82 19.36 5.12 -9.86
CA LYS A 82 20.28 5.90 -10.71
C LYS A 82 20.03 7.41 -10.66
N ARG A 83 18.77 7.81 -10.50
CA ARG A 83 18.36 9.21 -10.65
C ARG A 83 18.05 9.89 -9.33
N ILE A 84 17.65 9.14 -8.30
CA ILE A 84 17.28 9.69 -7.00
C ILE A 84 18.23 9.14 -5.95
N SER A 85 18.97 10.02 -5.30
CA SER A 85 19.92 9.71 -4.22
C SER A 85 19.45 10.25 -2.87
N ASN A 86 20.17 9.89 -1.81
CA ASN A 86 19.94 10.41 -0.45
C ASN A 86 18.53 10.15 0.12
N ILE A 87 17.95 8.99 -0.22
CA ILE A 87 16.67 8.57 0.33
C ILE A 87 16.85 8.25 1.82
N LYS A 88 16.15 8.99 2.66
CA LYS A 88 16.12 8.77 4.11
C LYS A 88 14.99 7.79 4.43
N HIS A 89 15.33 6.66 5.03
CA HIS A 89 14.33 5.72 5.50
C HIS A 89 13.57 6.29 6.71
N VAL A 90 12.24 6.24 6.63
CA VAL A 90 11.33 6.62 7.72
C VAL A 90 10.41 5.44 7.95
N SER A 91 10.51 4.78 9.12
CA SER A 91 9.63 3.67 9.42
C SER A 91 8.17 4.07 9.37
N LEU A 92 7.30 3.19 8.89
CA LEU A 92 5.86 3.45 8.80
C LEU A 92 5.27 3.87 10.15
N LYS A 93 5.70 3.23 11.25
CA LYS A 93 5.29 3.62 12.61
C LYS A 93 5.64 5.07 12.91
N ASN A 94 6.89 5.49 12.65
CA ASN A 94 7.31 6.86 12.91
C ASN A 94 6.56 7.87 12.02
N LEU A 95 6.28 7.50 10.77
CA LEU A 95 5.47 8.31 9.87
C LEU A 95 4.07 8.53 10.46
N LEU A 96 3.40 7.47 10.95
CA LEU A 96 2.07 7.53 11.54
C LEU A 96 2.04 8.37 12.83
N VAL A 97 3.04 8.23 13.68
CA VAL A 97 3.10 9.01 14.94
C VAL A 97 3.47 10.47 14.69
N LEU A 98 4.55 10.73 13.94
CA LEU A 98 5.13 12.07 13.84
C LEU A 98 4.39 12.98 12.87
N ARG A 99 3.86 12.42 11.77
CA ARG A 99 3.16 13.21 10.75
C ARG A 99 1.64 13.18 10.91
N TYR A 100 1.08 12.00 11.25
CA TYR A 100 -0.37 11.80 11.33
C TYR A 100 -0.91 11.80 12.77
N HIS A 101 -0.02 11.97 13.75
CA HIS A 101 -0.37 12.12 15.17
C HIS A 101 -1.20 10.96 15.76
N LEU A 102 -1.07 9.76 15.19
CA LEU A 102 -1.66 8.57 15.77
C LEU A 102 -0.99 8.27 17.12
N LYS A 103 -1.77 7.72 18.05
CA LYS A 103 -1.20 7.21 19.30
C LYS A 103 -0.24 6.06 19.01
N GLU A 104 0.79 5.93 19.82
CA GLU A 104 1.88 4.98 19.55
C GLU A 104 1.42 3.53 19.44
N ASN A 105 0.45 3.12 20.28
CA ASN A 105 -0.15 1.78 20.22
C ASN A 105 -0.95 1.54 18.92
N GLU A 106 -1.72 2.54 18.48
CA GLU A 106 -2.50 2.50 17.24
C GLU A 106 -1.56 2.46 16.02
N ALA A 107 -0.55 3.33 16.00
CA ALA A 107 0.47 3.36 14.95
C ALA A 107 1.24 2.03 14.85
N ARG A 108 1.57 1.41 16.00
CA ARG A 108 2.22 0.10 16.05
C ARG A 108 1.31 -0.98 15.45
N SER A 109 0.09 -1.08 15.93
CA SER A 109 -0.87 -2.09 15.49
C SER A 109 -1.17 -1.98 13.99
N LEU A 110 -1.35 -0.76 13.47
CA LEU A 110 -1.53 -0.52 12.04
C LEU A 110 -0.27 -0.85 11.24
N THR A 111 0.93 -0.55 11.77
CA THR A 111 2.20 -0.90 11.12
C THR A 111 2.37 -2.42 11.02
N GLU A 112 2.07 -3.14 12.08
CA GLU A 112 2.14 -4.62 12.12
C GLU A 112 1.18 -5.25 11.10
N PHE A 113 0.04 -4.62 10.85
CA PHE A 113 -0.91 -5.04 9.83
C PHE A 113 -0.43 -4.73 8.41
N LEU A 114 0.04 -3.50 8.14
CA LEU A 114 0.37 -3.05 6.79
C LEU A 114 1.73 -3.56 6.28
N MET A 115 2.75 -3.68 7.14
CA MET A 115 4.10 -4.02 6.68
C MET A 115 4.21 -5.40 6.00
N PRO A 116 3.54 -6.48 6.45
CA PRO A 116 3.51 -7.74 5.72
C PRO A 116 2.85 -7.66 4.34
N MET A 117 1.93 -6.70 4.14
CA MET A 117 1.29 -6.44 2.85
C MET A 117 2.22 -5.65 1.89
N LEU A 118 3.22 -4.94 2.45
CA LEU A 118 4.22 -4.14 1.74
C LEU A 118 5.56 -4.89 1.61
N GLU A 119 5.55 -6.22 1.68
CA GLU A 119 6.70 -7.05 1.38
C GLU A 119 7.06 -6.96 -0.12
N TYR A 120 8.36 -6.77 -0.42
CA TYR A 120 8.84 -6.66 -1.80
C TYR A 120 8.64 -7.94 -2.61
N TYR A 121 8.90 -9.09 -1.99
CA TYR A 121 8.78 -10.39 -2.66
C TYR A 121 7.32 -10.84 -2.70
N PRO A 122 6.67 -10.95 -3.88
CA PRO A 122 5.29 -11.41 -3.98
C PRO A 122 5.05 -12.77 -3.30
N GLU A 123 6.04 -13.67 -3.38
CA GLU A 123 5.98 -14.99 -2.76
C GLU A 123 6.12 -15.02 -1.25
N LYS A 124 6.51 -13.89 -0.63
CA LYS A 124 6.60 -13.71 0.83
C LYS A 124 5.54 -12.76 1.36
N ARG A 125 4.88 -12.05 0.46
CA ARG A 125 3.82 -11.12 0.84
C ARG A 125 2.65 -11.90 1.40
N ILE A 126 2.11 -11.41 2.52
CA ILE A 126 0.96 -12.02 3.17
C ILE A 126 -0.22 -12.17 2.22
N SER A 127 -0.92 -13.29 2.27
CA SER A 127 -2.12 -13.54 1.48
C SER A 127 -3.37 -12.91 2.12
N ALA A 128 -4.43 -12.71 1.32
CA ALA A 128 -5.72 -12.24 1.82
C ALA A 128 -6.30 -13.17 2.92
N ARG A 129 -6.12 -14.48 2.76
CA ARG A 129 -6.58 -15.48 3.74
C ARG A 129 -5.89 -15.33 5.10
N GLU A 130 -4.58 -15.09 5.10
CA GLU A 130 -3.81 -14.88 6.32
C GLU A 130 -4.17 -13.55 6.98
N LEU A 131 -4.40 -12.49 6.19
CA LEU A 131 -4.84 -11.18 6.67
C LEU A 131 -6.15 -11.22 7.44
N LEU A 132 -7.11 -12.07 7.04
CA LEU A 132 -8.41 -12.21 7.72
C LEU A 132 -8.28 -12.62 9.20
N ASN A 133 -7.18 -13.25 9.58
CA ASN A 133 -6.92 -13.66 10.95
C ASN A 133 -6.08 -12.63 11.74
N HIS A 134 -5.72 -11.51 11.13
CA HIS A 134 -4.86 -10.52 11.78
C HIS A 134 -5.60 -9.81 12.91
N PRO A 135 -4.98 -9.66 14.11
CA PRO A 135 -5.62 -9.03 15.26
C PRO A 135 -6.16 -7.61 15.01
N TRP A 136 -5.54 -6.86 14.10
CA TRP A 136 -5.96 -5.52 13.74
C TRP A 136 -7.40 -5.46 13.22
N LEU A 137 -7.87 -6.51 12.52
CA LEU A 137 -9.25 -6.57 12.02
C LEU A 137 -10.28 -6.86 13.13
N ASN A 138 -9.83 -7.32 14.29
CA ASN A 138 -10.67 -7.62 15.45
C ASN A 138 -10.67 -6.50 16.49
N ILE A 139 -10.05 -5.36 16.19
CA ILE A 139 -10.07 -4.20 17.06
C ILE A 139 -11.50 -3.63 17.04
N VAL A 140 -12.26 -3.93 18.10
CA VAL A 140 -13.49 -3.22 18.39
C VAL A 140 -13.09 -1.82 18.82
N PRO A 141 -13.63 -0.75 18.20
CA PRO A 141 -13.35 0.60 18.62
C PRO A 141 -13.71 0.74 20.12
N ASN A 142 -12.73 1.10 20.95
CA ASN A 142 -12.99 1.49 22.34
C ASN A 142 -13.65 2.87 22.34
N GLY A 143 -14.93 2.90 22.22
CA GLY A 143 -15.77 4.08 22.31
C GLY A 143 -17.21 3.67 22.09
N ASP A 144 -18.14 4.35 22.70
CA ASP A 144 -19.59 4.14 22.63
C ASP A 144 -20.20 4.27 21.21
N GLY A 145 -19.36 4.16 20.18
CA GLY A 145 -19.76 4.01 18.79
C GLY A 145 -20.51 2.70 18.63
N LYS A 146 -21.81 2.79 18.64
CA LYS A 146 -22.73 1.66 18.51
C LYS A 146 -22.32 0.88 17.27
N LEU A 147 -22.15 -0.44 17.41
CA LEU A 147 -22.02 -1.38 16.29
C LEU A 147 -23.07 -1.08 15.20
N SER A 148 -24.25 -0.56 15.64
CA SER A 148 -25.32 -0.08 14.78
C SER A 148 -24.95 1.05 13.79
N GLU A 149 -23.99 1.93 14.13
CA GLU A 149 -23.55 2.99 13.19
C GLU A 149 -22.57 2.46 12.14
N LEU A 150 -21.73 1.50 12.50
CA LEU A 150 -20.84 0.83 11.56
C LEU A 150 -21.60 -0.14 10.64
N GLU A 151 -22.62 -0.81 11.16
CA GLU A 151 -23.52 -1.65 10.38
C GLU A 151 -24.40 -0.80 9.46
N ALA A 152 -24.93 0.33 9.93
CA ALA A 152 -25.67 1.28 9.11
C ALA A 152 -24.79 1.87 8.00
N PHE A 153 -23.52 2.23 8.30
CA PHE A 153 -22.57 2.73 7.32
C PHE A 153 -22.20 1.67 6.28
N LYS A 154 -22.03 0.40 6.70
CA LYS A 154 -21.80 -0.72 5.77
C LYS A 154 -23.00 -0.97 4.87
N THR A 155 -24.21 -0.91 5.41
CA THR A 155 -25.45 -1.12 4.65
C THR A 155 -25.65 0.03 3.66
N ASP A 156 -25.45 1.28 4.07
CA ASP A 156 -25.59 2.46 3.22
C ASP A 156 -24.60 2.47 2.04
N ILE A 157 -23.34 2.05 2.29
CA ILE A 157 -22.34 1.91 1.23
C ILE A 157 -22.67 0.74 0.30
N LEU A 158 -23.02 -0.42 0.83
CA LEU A 158 -23.37 -1.59 0.03
C LEU A 158 -24.59 -1.34 -0.83
N ASP A 159 -25.64 -0.75 -0.27
CA ASP A 159 -26.86 -0.41 -1.01
C ASP A 159 -26.58 0.63 -2.10
N LYS A 160 -25.73 1.62 -1.83
CA LYS A 160 -25.36 2.64 -2.82
C LYS A 160 -24.55 2.08 -4.00
N TYR A 161 -23.66 1.11 -3.78
CA TYR A 161 -22.80 0.55 -4.83
C TYR A 161 -23.39 -0.70 -5.51
N LEU A 162 -24.32 -1.43 -4.87
CA LEU A 162 -25.00 -2.56 -5.49
C LEU A 162 -26.18 -2.14 -6.39
N TYR A 163 -26.73 -0.93 -6.21
CA TYR A 163 -27.78 -0.43 -7.10
C TYR A 163 -27.27 0.15 -8.42
N ASP A 164 -26.01 0.54 -8.51
CA ASP A 164 -25.44 1.08 -9.74
C ASP A 164 -25.03 -0.01 -10.75
N GLU A 165 -24.85 -1.26 -10.35
CA GLU A 165 -24.47 -2.35 -11.28
C GLU A 165 -25.63 -2.82 -12.16
N GLU A 166 -26.90 -2.58 -11.82
CA GLU A 166 -28.04 -2.96 -12.68
C GLU A 166 -28.34 -1.96 -13.82
N GLU A 167 -27.82 -0.74 -13.77
CA GLU A 167 -28.03 0.23 -14.86
C GLU A 167 -26.95 0.22 -15.95
N GLU A 168 -25.73 -0.24 -15.69
CA GLU A 168 -24.65 -0.26 -16.71
C GLU A 168 -24.75 -1.38 -17.73
N PHE A 169 -25.56 -2.42 -17.49
CA PHE A 169 -25.70 -3.55 -18.45
C PHE A 169 -26.74 -3.33 -19.57
N LYS A 170 -27.40 -2.18 -19.65
CA LYS A 170 -28.42 -1.88 -20.67
C LYS A 170 -27.94 -1.14 -21.93
N PHE A 171 -26.64 -0.93 -22.10
CA PHE A 171 -26.11 -0.14 -23.22
C PHE A 171 -25.36 -0.93 -24.31
N TYR A 172 -25.44 -2.26 -24.33
CA TYR A 172 -24.89 -3.07 -25.42
C TYR A 172 -25.85 -4.17 -25.83
N ASP A 173 -26.93 -3.78 -26.52
CA ASP A 173 -27.70 -4.59 -27.50
C ASP A 173 -27.93 -3.78 -28.76
#